data_38deeff202068f274a544aa927bf56aa
#
_entry.id   38deeff202068f274a544aa927bf56aa
#
_cell.length_a   1.000
_cell.length_b   1.000
_cell.length_c   1.000
_cell.angle_alpha   90.00
_cell.angle_beta   90.00
_cell.angle_gamma   90.00
#
_symmetry.space_group_name_H-M   'P 1'
#
loop_
_entity.id
_entity.type
_entity.pdbx_description
1 polymer ?
#
loop_
_entity_poly.entity_id
_entity_poly.type
_entity_poly.pdbx_seq_one_letter_code
_entity_poly.pdbx_strand_id
1 'polypeptide(L)'
;MRVLLVYPRFPKTYWSLHGVLELVGRKVLLPPLGLITVAALLPPAWELRLVDCNIRDVVDDDWSWAELVVLSAMLVQKQDLSRLIDQANRWRLPVAVGGPFVSSTPDAIELKQAQYLILDEGEITIPLWLQAL
;
A
#
# COMPACT_ATOMS: atom_id res chain seq x y z
N MET A 1 -9.09 -3.42 15.44
CA MET A 1 -8.94 -3.82 14.02
C MET A 1 -7.46 -4.01 13.70
N ARG A 2 -7.13 -5.04 12.97
CA ARG A 2 -5.76 -5.34 12.54
C ARG A 2 -5.59 -4.93 11.08
N VAL A 3 -4.72 -3.96 10.83
CA VAL A 3 -4.55 -3.34 9.52
C VAL A 3 -3.17 -3.67 8.95
N LEU A 4 -3.16 -4.27 7.78
CA LEU A 4 -1.96 -4.55 7.01
C LEU A 4 -1.75 -3.41 5.99
N LEU A 5 -0.72 -2.61 6.22
CA LEU A 5 -0.29 -1.57 5.29
C LEU A 5 0.78 -2.17 4.36
N VAL A 6 0.56 -2.10 3.05
CA VAL A 6 1.48 -2.69 2.08
C VAL A 6 1.93 -1.66 1.06
N TYR A 7 3.23 -1.55 0.89
CA TYR A 7 3.84 -0.72 -0.15
C TYR A 7 4.29 -1.60 -1.31
N PRO A 8 3.69 -1.43 -2.50
CA PRO A 8 4.00 -2.26 -3.66
C PRO A 8 5.46 -2.16 -4.10
N ARG A 9 5.92 -3.18 -4.80
CA ARG A 9 7.27 -3.23 -5.36
C ARG A 9 7.41 -2.29 -6.54
N PHE A 10 8.52 -1.58 -6.59
CA PHE A 10 8.96 -0.87 -7.78
C PHE A 10 9.51 -1.86 -8.81
N PRO A 11 9.25 -1.64 -10.12
CA PRO A 11 9.92 -2.41 -11.15
C PRO A 11 11.43 -2.13 -11.12
N LYS A 12 12.23 -3.16 -11.37
CA LYS A 12 13.68 -3.00 -11.50
C LYS A 12 13.99 -2.32 -12.84
N THR A 13 14.41 -1.06 -12.77
CA THR A 13 14.82 -0.27 -13.94
C THR A 13 16.20 0.33 -13.69
N TYR A 14 16.85 0.82 -14.76
CA TYR A 14 18.11 1.55 -14.62
C TYR A 14 18.00 2.71 -13.63
N TRP A 15 16.89 3.43 -13.65
CA TRP A 15 16.64 4.59 -12.78
C TRP A 15 16.29 4.24 -11.33
N SER A 16 16.01 2.99 -11.04
CA SER A 16 15.74 2.53 -9.67
C SER A 16 16.99 2.37 -8.81
N LEU A 17 18.18 2.52 -9.40
CA LEU A 17 19.48 2.47 -8.73
C LEU A 17 19.73 1.19 -7.92
N HIS A 18 19.07 0.07 -8.26
CA HIS A 18 19.20 -1.19 -7.51
C HIS A 18 20.66 -1.65 -7.38
N GLY A 19 21.45 -1.56 -8.46
CA GLY A 19 22.86 -1.94 -8.41
C GLY A 19 23.68 -1.08 -7.43
N VAL A 20 23.38 0.21 -7.33
CA VAL A 20 24.03 1.12 -6.37
C VAL A 20 23.59 0.82 -4.94
N LEU A 21 22.30 0.52 -4.73
CA LEU A 21 21.75 0.16 -3.42
C LEU A 21 22.40 -1.13 -2.87
N GLU A 22 22.59 -2.13 -3.72
CA GLU A 22 23.29 -3.38 -3.37
C GLU A 22 24.73 -3.12 -2.94
N LEU A 23 25.46 -2.25 -3.66
CA LEU A 23 26.83 -1.86 -3.32
C LEU A 23 26.96 -1.20 -1.95
N VAL A 24 25.97 -0.42 -1.51
CA VAL A 24 25.96 0.22 -0.19
C VAL A 24 25.21 -0.57 0.87
N GLY A 25 24.77 -1.80 0.57
CA GLY A 25 24.08 -2.68 1.51
C GLY A 25 22.65 -2.23 1.86
N ARG A 26 22.01 -1.44 0.99
CA ARG A 26 20.62 -0.98 1.16
C ARG A 26 19.68 -1.71 0.21
N LYS A 27 18.44 -1.97 0.67
CA LYS A 27 17.39 -2.63 -0.14
C LYS A 27 16.48 -1.64 -0.85
N VAL A 28 16.31 -0.44 -0.33
CA VAL A 28 15.41 0.60 -0.85
C VAL A 28 16.06 1.97 -0.78
N LEU A 29 15.65 2.84 -1.70
CA LEU A 29 16.13 4.23 -1.75
C LEU A 29 15.40 5.11 -0.74
N LEU A 30 14.09 4.98 -0.66
CA LEU A 30 13.22 5.80 0.19
C LEU A 30 12.20 4.93 0.95
N PRO A 31 11.91 5.27 2.23
CA PRO A 31 10.84 4.60 2.97
C PRO A 31 9.45 5.01 2.42
N PRO A 32 8.39 4.20 2.68
CA PRO A 32 7.03 4.49 2.23
C PRO A 32 6.37 5.56 3.11
N LEU A 33 6.83 6.82 3.01
CA LEU A 33 6.39 7.94 3.87
C LEU A 33 4.88 8.14 3.84
N GLY A 34 4.22 8.00 2.68
CA GLY A 34 2.77 8.13 2.56
C GLY A 34 2.02 7.14 3.44
N LEU A 35 2.45 5.86 3.46
CA LEU A 35 1.83 4.85 4.32
C LEU A 35 2.14 5.06 5.81
N ILE A 36 3.31 5.59 6.14
CA ILE A 36 3.66 5.95 7.52
C ILE A 36 2.76 7.09 8.01
N THR A 37 2.51 8.09 7.15
CA THR A 37 1.56 9.17 7.45
C THR A 37 0.14 8.61 7.65
N VAL A 38 -0.32 7.72 6.76
CA VAL A 38 -1.61 7.04 6.93
C VAL A 38 -1.67 6.30 8.25
N ALA A 39 -0.64 5.53 8.61
CA ALA A 39 -0.57 4.81 9.88
C ALA A 39 -0.74 5.73 11.09
N ALA A 40 -0.18 6.94 11.04
CA ALA A 40 -0.30 7.93 12.10
C ALA A 40 -1.71 8.55 12.23
N LEU A 41 -2.51 8.47 11.17
CA LEU A 41 -3.90 8.97 11.13
C LEU A 41 -4.94 7.92 11.53
N LEU A 42 -4.57 6.66 11.57
CA LEU A 42 -5.48 5.58 11.97
C LEU A 42 -5.69 5.57 13.50
N PRO A 43 -6.84 5.08 13.98
CA PRO A 43 -7.13 5.05 15.41
C PRO A 43 -6.03 4.35 16.22
N PRO A 44 -5.59 4.92 17.34
CA PRO A 44 -4.51 4.35 18.17
C PRO A 44 -4.82 2.94 18.72
N ALA A 45 -6.09 2.57 18.79
CA ALA A 45 -6.53 1.25 19.24
C ALA A 45 -6.37 0.16 18.17
N TRP A 46 -6.03 0.52 16.92
CA TRP A 46 -5.82 -0.44 15.87
C TRP A 46 -4.40 -0.99 15.88
N GLU A 47 -4.27 -2.25 15.59
CA GLU A 47 -2.96 -2.90 15.44
C GLU A 47 -2.51 -2.77 13.98
N LEU A 48 -1.31 -2.25 13.78
CA LEU A 48 -0.78 -1.95 12.45
C LEU A 48 0.45 -2.81 12.15
N ARG A 49 0.49 -3.36 10.94
CA ARG A 49 1.65 -4.06 10.40
C ARG A 49 1.99 -3.46 9.03
N LEU A 50 3.22 -3.00 8.87
CA LEU A 50 3.70 -2.43 7.60
C LEU A 50 4.61 -3.43 6.89
N VAL A 51 4.33 -3.70 5.63
CA VAL A 51 5.18 -4.48 4.73
C VAL A 51 5.56 -3.64 3.53
N ASP A 52 6.85 -3.41 3.36
CA ASP A 52 7.42 -2.83 2.15
C ASP A 52 7.88 -3.96 1.23
N CYS A 53 7.19 -4.15 0.10
CA CYS A 53 7.50 -5.22 -0.86
C CYS A 53 8.83 -5.01 -1.59
N ASN A 54 9.48 -3.86 -1.43
CA ASN A 54 10.85 -3.65 -1.89
C ASN A 54 11.88 -4.26 -0.93
N ILE A 55 11.48 -4.61 0.28
CA ILE A 55 12.32 -5.24 1.32
C ILE A 55 12.01 -6.73 1.45
N ARG A 56 10.73 -7.09 1.59
CA ARG A 56 10.26 -8.47 1.69
C ARG A 56 8.87 -8.62 1.07
N ASP A 57 8.52 -9.82 0.68
CA ASP A 57 7.16 -10.12 0.24
C ASP A 57 6.17 -10.20 1.42
N VAL A 58 4.89 -9.96 1.11
CA VAL A 58 3.78 -10.28 2.01
C VAL A 58 3.63 -11.81 2.05
N VAL A 59 3.59 -12.37 3.24
CA VAL A 59 3.45 -13.82 3.45
C VAL A 59 2.08 -14.18 4.00
N ASP A 60 1.74 -15.47 3.99
CA ASP A 60 0.42 -15.97 4.43
C ASP A 60 0.08 -15.57 5.87
N ASP A 61 1.08 -15.48 6.76
CA ASP A 61 0.88 -14.99 8.12
C ASP A 61 0.40 -13.54 8.16
N ASP A 62 0.90 -12.68 7.28
CA ASP A 62 0.45 -11.29 7.18
C ASP A 62 -1.02 -11.20 6.72
N TRP A 63 -1.37 -11.98 5.69
CA TRP A 63 -2.73 -12.02 5.17
C TRP A 63 -3.73 -12.56 6.18
N SER A 64 -3.40 -13.67 6.83
CA SER A 64 -4.28 -14.32 7.82
C SER A 64 -4.47 -13.49 9.09
N TRP A 65 -3.48 -12.67 9.44
CA TRP A 65 -3.55 -11.78 10.58
C TRP A 65 -4.45 -10.56 10.32
N ALA A 66 -4.50 -10.08 9.09
CA ALA A 66 -5.17 -8.82 8.71
C ALA A 66 -6.70 -8.93 8.72
N GLU A 67 -7.35 -7.80 8.98
CA GLU A 67 -8.80 -7.59 8.84
C GLU A 67 -9.11 -6.52 7.78
N LEU A 68 -8.12 -5.68 7.47
CA LEU A 68 -8.17 -4.63 6.45
C LEU A 68 -6.78 -4.48 5.83
N VAL A 69 -6.74 -4.26 4.53
CA VAL A 69 -5.50 -3.99 3.78
C VAL A 69 -5.52 -2.54 3.28
N VAL A 70 -4.44 -1.83 3.52
CA VAL A 70 -4.25 -0.46 3.03
C VAL A 70 -3.02 -0.42 2.13
N LEU A 71 -3.21 0.04 0.91
CA LEU A 71 -2.18 0.13 -0.12
C LEU A 71 -1.98 1.59 -0.53
N SER A 72 -0.75 1.95 -0.86
CA SER A 72 -0.45 3.24 -1.50
C SER A 72 0.53 3.00 -2.64
N ALA A 73 0.28 3.58 -3.79
CA ALA A 73 1.11 3.35 -4.97
C ALA A 73 1.30 4.58 -5.84
N MET A 74 2.46 4.62 -6.48
CA MET A 74 2.76 5.47 -7.63
C MET A 74 2.40 4.73 -8.93
N LEU A 75 2.27 5.46 -10.04
CA LEU A 75 1.94 4.89 -11.36
C LEU A 75 2.85 3.72 -11.76
N VAL A 76 4.15 3.82 -11.49
CA VAL A 76 5.12 2.78 -11.83
C VAL A 76 4.94 1.48 -11.05
N GLN A 77 4.20 1.51 -9.93
CA GLN A 77 3.91 0.35 -9.09
C GLN A 77 2.58 -0.33 -9.43
N LYS A 78 1.84 0.14 -10.44
CA LYS A 78 0.46 -0.28 -10.71
C LYS A 78 0.29 -1.79 -10.94
N GLN A 79 1.26 -2.45 -11.55
CA GLN A 79 1.19 -3.90 -11.80
C GLN A 79 1.29 -4.70 -10.49
N ASP A 80 2.22 -4.34 -9.61
CA ASP A 80 2.36 -4.99 -8.31
C ASP A 80 1.19 -4.64 -7.39
N LEU A 81 0.68 -3.41 -7.48
CA LEU A 81 -0.56 -3.00 -6.79
C LEU A 81 -1.74 -3.89 -7.18
N SER A 82 -1.97 -4.10 -8.48
CA SER A 82 -3.05 -4.98 -8.97
C SER A 82 -2.91 -6.39 -8.42
N ARG A 83 -1.71 -6.95 -8.44
CA ARG A 83 -1.41 -8.28 -7.88
C ARG A 83 -1.74 -8.35 -6.38
N LEU A 84 -1.40 -7.32 -5.61
CA LEU A 84 -1.66 -7.26 -4.17
C LEU A 84 -3.16 -7.14 -3.86
N ILE A 85 -3.90 -6.36 -4.65
CA ILE A 85 -5.37 -6.26 -4.55
C ILE A 85 -6.01 -7.63 -4.81
N ASP A 86 -5.58 -8.33 -5.86
CA ASP A 86 -6.06 -9.67 -6.17
C ASP A 86 -5.77 -10.67 -5.04
N GLN A 87 -4.58 -10.61 -4.46
CA GLN A 87 -4.22 -11.46 -3.31
C GLN A 87 -5.10 -11.17 -2.10
N ALA A 88 -5.27 -9.90 -1.72
CA ALA A 88 -6.12 -9.51 -0.60
C ALA A 88 -7.57 -10.00 -0.80
N ASN A 89 -8.11 -9.87 -2.02
CA ASN A 89 -9.45 -10.36 -2.36
C ASN A 89 -9.56 -11.89 -2.25
N ARG A 90 -8.53 -12.65 -2.60
CA ARG A 90 -8.50 -14.12 -2.37
C ARG A 90 -8.59 -14.48 -0.89
N TRP A 91 -7.99 -13.66 -0.04
CA TRP A 91 -8.09 -13.77 1.41
C TRP A 91 -9.38 -13.16 1.99
N ARG A 92 -10.28 -12.64 1.12
CA ARG A 92 -11.54 -11.97 1.48
C ARG A 92 -11.34 -10.77 2.41
N LEU A 93 -10.23 -10.07 2.24
CA LEU A 93 -9.92 -8.87 3.00
C LEU A 93 -10.40 -7.62 2.24
N PRO A 94 -11.06 -6.68 2.90
CA PRO A 94 -11.36 -5.39 2.30
C PRO A 94 -10.07 -4.63 2.03
N VAL A 95 -10.04 -3.90 0.90
CA VAL A 95 -8.86 -3.19 0.42
C VAL A 95 -9.17 -1.71 0.25
N ALA A 96 -8.37 -0.88 0.89
CA ALA A 96 -8.33 0.57 0.65
C ALA A 96 -7.05 0.93 -0.10
N VAL A 97 -7.16 1.73 -1.14
CA VAL A 97 -6.01 2.15 -1.96
C VAL A 97 -5.96 3.66 -2.05
N GLY A 98 -4.79 4.22 -1.79
CA GLY A 98 -4.51 5.65 -1.92
C GLY A 98 -3.22 5.91 -2.68
N GLY A 99 -2.76 7.17 -2.62
CA GLY A 99 -1.51 7.61 -3.20
C GLY A 99 -1.67 8.26 -4.58
N PRO A 100 -0.55 8.75 -5.16
CA PRO A 100 -0.58 9.57 -6.37
C PRO A 100 -1.21 8.89 -7.58
N PHE A 101 -1.06 7.56 -7.74
CA PHE A 101 -1.67 6.83 -8.84
C PHE A 101 -3.19 6.86 -8.77
N VAL A 102 -3.76 6.62 -7.60
CA VAL A 102 -5.22 6.60 -7.39
C VAL A 102 -5.81 7.99 -7.59
N SER A 103 -5.18 9.02 -7.04
CA SER A 103 -5.66 10.40 -7.19
C SER A 103 -5.60 10.90 -8.64
N SER A 104 -4.61 10.47 -9.43
CA SER A 104 -4.49 10.86 -10.84
C SER A 104 -5.33 10.03 -11.79
N THR A 105 -5.62 8.77 -11.47
CA THR A 105 -6.32 7.82 -12.36
C THR A 105 -7.29 6.93 -11.57
N PRO A 106 -8.32 7.48 -10.91
CA PRO A 106 -9.22 6.71 -10.05
C PRO A 106 -10.03 5.65 -10.81
N ASP A 107 -10.20 5.82 -12.13
CA ASP A 107 -10.94 4.88 -13.00
C ASP A 107 -10.06 3.78 -13.59
N ALA A 108 -8.79 3.69 -13.18
CA ALA A 108 -7.87 2.67 -13.68
C ALA A 108 -8.40 1.26 -13.44
N ILE A 109 -8.18 0.36 -14.41
CA ILE A 109 -8.67 -1.01 -14.35
C ILE A 109 -8.07 -1.78 -13.17
N GLU A 110 -6.84 -1.46 -12.79
CA GLU A 110 -6.13 -2.04 -11.67
C GLU A 110 -6.81 -1.80 -10.31
N LEU A 111 -7.64 -0.75 -10.23
CA LEU A 111 -8.32 -0.34 -9.00
C LEU A 111 -9.73 -0.89 -8.85
N LYS A 112 -10.28 -1.53 -9.89
CA LYS A 112 -11.70 -1.97 -9.92
C LYS A 112 -12.10 -2.95 -8.82
N GLN A 113 -11.14 -3.68 -8.27
CA GLN A 113 -11.38 -4.67 -7.22
C GLN A 113 -11.05 -4.15 -5.81
N ALA A 114 -10.64 -2.89 -5.67
CA ALA A 114 -10.52 -2.24 -4.38
C ALA A 114 -11.89 -1.77 -3.87
N GLN A 115 -12.15 -1.93 -2.58
CA GLN A 115 -13.43 -1.53 -1.99
C GLN A 115 -13.46 -0.05 -1.66
N TYR A 116 -12.31 0.55 -1.35
CA TYR A 116 -12.20 1.96 -1.02
C TYR A 116 -11.05 2.61 -1.79
N LEU A 117 -11.32 3.77 -2.38
CA LEU A 117 -10.32 4.63 -3.00
C LEU A 117 -10.17 5.90 -2.16
N ILE A 118 -8.97 6.13 -1.66
CA ILE A 118 -8.64 7.32 -0.87
C ILE A 118 -7.96 8.31 -1.81
N LEU A 119 -8.71 9.32 -2.22
CA LEU A 119 -8.26 10.32 -3.17
C LEU A 119 -7.61 11.51 -2.46
N ASP A 120 -6.74 12.19 -3.16
CA ASP A 120 -6.08 13.42 -2.73
C ASP A 120 -5.27 13.26 -1.43
N GLU A 121 -5.29 14.27 -0.57
CA GLU A 121 -4.50 14.29 0.66
C GLU A 121 -5.13 13.41 1.75
N GLY A 122 -4.37 12.41 2.20
CA GLY A 122 -4.84 11.45 3.21
C GLY A 122 -5.21 12.11 4.53
N GLU A 123 -4.56 13.20 4.90
CA GLU A 123 -4.85 13.97 6.12
C GLU A 123 -6.30 14.50 6.15
N ILE A 124 -6.89 14.74 4.98
CA ILE A 124 -8.28 15.20 4.85
C ILE A 124 -9.23 14.01 4.64
N THR A 125 -8.87 13.09 3.76
CA THR A 125 -9.77 12.03 3.31
C THR A 125 -9.83 10.83 4.25
N ILE A 126 -8.76 10.49 4.96
CA ILE A 126 -8.75 9.37 5.90
C ILE A 126 -9.71 9.57 7.07
N PRO A 127 -9.77 10.73 7.75
CA PRO A 127 -10.76 10.94 8.79
C PRO A 127 -12.21 10.80 8.31
N LEU A 128 -12.51 11.22 7.08
CA LEU A 128 -13.82 11.05 6.47
C LEU A 128 -14.12 9.58 6.16
N TRP A 129 -13.16 8.87 5.61
CA TRP A 129 -13.28 7.44 5.35
C TRP A 129 -13.50 6.63 6.63
N LEU A 130 -12.78 6.94 7.71
CA LEU A 130 -12.94 6.28 9.01
C LEU A 130 -14.34 6.46 9.61
N GLN A 131 -15.00 7.58 9.34
CA GLN A 131 -16.39 7.81 9.76
C GLN A 131 -17.39 6.99 8.94
N ALA A 132 -17.01 6.54 7.74
CA ALA A 132 -17.85 5.77 6.84
C ALA A 132 -17.66 4.25 6.97
N LEU A 133 -16.62 3.80 7.70
CA LEU A 133 -16.35 2.39 7.99
C LEU A 133 -17.29 1.84 9.07
#